data_1ac287d5baf5c6a722b224edade2a09a
#
_entry.id   1ac287d5baf5c6a722b224edade2a09a
#
_cell.length_a   1.000
_cell.length_b   1.000
_cell.length_c   1.000
_cell.angle_alpha   90.00
_cell.angle_beta   90.00
_cell.angle_gamma   90.00
#
_symmetry.space_group_name_H-M   'P 1'
#
loop_
_entity.id
_entity.type
_entity.pdbx_description
1 polymer ?
#
loop_
_entity_poly.entity_id
_entity_poly.type
_entity_poly.pdbx_seq_one_letter_code
_entity_poly.pdbx_strand_id
1 'polypeptide(L)'
;MKKRAAGFTLIEILLVLVLLATSAVAVIVMLPESKDDTAKEEAARFHHLVQLLGEDALLNGIDYGVRVERHRYQFLQLTGKDWQPIKESRFFTEVDMDEEISLRVEIGGYSWQDKDRLFKPGSLFNEDLFAEQTDKKKIKPPQVVVMASGEYTPFTLEFEIDGENEFWRVQADEIGQLYLLAPGETIESQKQQRDAR
;
A
#
# COMPACT_ATOMS: atom_id res chain seq x y z
N MET A 1 -56.20 -49.37 -12.47
CA MET A 1 -55.88 -48.04 -13.05
C MET A 1 -54.34 -47.92 -13.20
N LYS A 2 -53.80 -47.97 -14.42
CA LYS A 2 -52.35 -47.80 -14.65
C LYS A 2 -51.99 -46.32 -14.56
N LYS A 3 -51.19 -45.90 -13.54
CA LYS A 3 -50.62 -44.53 -13.53
C LYS A 3 -49.63 -44.39 -14.65
N ARG A 4 -49.82 -43.44 -15.55
CA ARG A 4 -48.89 -43.06 -16.58
C ARG A 4 -47.68 -42.37 -15.88
N ALA A 5 -46.50 -42.91 -16.05
CA ALA A 5 -45.27 -42.23 -15.65
C ALA A 5 -45.06 -41.07 -16.63
N ALA A 6 -45.06 -39.85 -16.12
CA ALA A 6 -44.63 -38.68 -16.86
C ALA A 6 -43.10 -38.67 -16.93
N GLY A 7 -42.53 -38.72 -18.13
CA GLY A 7 -41.10 -38.57 -18.30
C GLY A 7 -40.74 -37.09 -18.43
N PHE A 8 -39.53 -36.69 -17.97
CA PHE A 8 -39.00 -35.34 -18.19
C PHE A 8 -38.75 -35.06 -19.65
N THR A 9 -39.05 -33.86 -20.07
CA THR A 9 -38.73 -33.42 -21.44
C THR A 9 -37.29 -32.87 -21.52
N LEU A 10 -36.65 -33.01 -22.67
CA LEU A 10 -35.29 -32.52 -22.87
C LEU A 10 -35.16 -31.00 -22.62
N ILE A 11 -36.23 -30.25 -22.99
CA ILE A 11 -36.26 -28.80 -22.75
C ILE A 11 -36.36 -28.45 -21.26
N GLU A 12 -37.03 -29.26 -20.46
CA GLU A 12 -37.15 -29.06 -19.01
C GLU A 12 -35.79 -29.20 -18.33
N ILE A 13 -35.02 -30.22 -18.70
CA ILE A 13 -33.65 -30.39 -18.19
C ILE A 13 -32.75 -29.24 -18.64
N LEU A 14 -32.86 -28.81 -19.92
CA LEU A 14 -32.10 -27.69 -20.45
C LEU A 14 -32.40 -26.37 -19.68
N LEU A 15 -33.67 -26.11 -19.41
CA LEU A 15 -34.10 -24.93 -18.66
C LEU A 15 -33.57 -24.95 -17.20
N VAL A 16 -33.62 -26.12 -16.55
CA VAL A 16 -33.07 -26.30 -15.19
C VAL A 16 -31.56 -26.07 -15.18
N LEU A 17 -30.81 -26.59 -16.17
CA LEU A 17 -29.38 -26.39 -16.27
C LEU A 17 -29.03 -24.90 -16.48
N VAL A 18 -29.79 -24.18 -17.33
CA VAL A 18 -29.60 -22.73 -17.54
C VAL A 18 -29.88 -21.96 -16.22
N LEU A 19 -30.96 -22.29 -15.51
CA LEU A 19 -31.27 -21.66 -14.22
C LEU A 19 -30.19 -21.94 -13.17
N LEU A 20 -29.69 -23.17 -13.09
CA LEU A 20 -28.59 -23.51 -12.19
C LEU A 20 -27.30 -22.78 -12.55
N ALA A 21 -26.95 -22.70 -13.83
CA ALA A 21 -25.76 -21.98 -14.30
C ALA A 21 -25.87 -20.49 -13.99
N THR A 22 -26.99 -19.85 -14.25
CA THR A 22 -27.19 -18.42 -13.96
C THR A 22 -27.19 -18.14 -12.46
N SER A 23 -27.80 -19.04 -11.66
CA SER A 23 -27.76 -18.92 -10.19
C SER A 23 -26.34 -19.07 -9.63
N ALA A 24 -25.54 -19.99 -10.16
CA ALA A 24 -24.15 -20.17 -9.76
C ALA A 24 -23.29 -18.92 -10.05
N VAL A 25 -23.44 -18.32 -11.23
CA VAL A 25 -22.78 -17.07 -11.58
C VAL A 25 -23.18 -15.93 -10.65
N ALA A 26 -24.48 -15.80 -10.35
CA ALA A 26 -24.99 -14.76 -9.45
C ALA A 26 -24.40 -14.88 -8.03
N VAL A 27 -24.20 -16.09 -7.52
CA VAL A 27 -23.58 -16.32 -6.20
C VAL A 27 -22.12 -15.92 -6.21
N ILE A 28 -21.35 -16.27 -7.27
CA ILE A 28 -19.91 -15.92 -7.37
C ILE A 28 -19.73 -14.39 -7.38
N VAL A 29 -20.57 -13.66 -8.10
CA VAL A 29 -20.51 -12.18 -8.20
C VAL A 29 -20.88 -11.49 -6.89
N MET A 30 -21.65 -12.17 -6.02
CA MET A 30 -22.07 -11.64 -4.72
C MET A 30 -21.10 -11.97 -3.57
N LEU A 31 -20.04 -12.77 -3.82
CA LEU A 31 -19.03 -12.99 -2.79
C LEU A 31 -18.24 -11.68 -2.59
N PRO A 32 -18.25 -11.10 -1.38
CA PRO A 32 -17.42 -9.96 -1.08
C PRO A 32 -15.93 -10.37 -1.22
N GLU A 33 -15.11 -9.50 -1.76
CA GLU A 33 -13.66 -9.68 -1.73
C GLU A 33 -13.21 -9.85 -0.28
N SER A 34 -12.27 -10.75 -0.04
CA SER A 34 -11.74 -10.91 1.31
C SER A 34 -10.90 -9.69 1.66
N LYS A 35 -10.93 -9.26 2.92
CA LYS A 35 -10.11 -8.13 3.40
C LYS A 35 -8.62 -8.38 3.15
N ASP A 36 -8.19 -9.64 3.25
CA ASP A 36 -6.82 -10.05 2.94
C ASP A 36 -6.46 -9.84 1.46
N ASP A 37 -7.38 -10.13 0.53
CA ASP A 37 -7.16 -9.87 -0.89
C ASP A 37 -7.02 -8.37 -1.17
N THR A 38 -7.84 -7.52 -0.52
CA THR A 38 -7.74 -6.06 -0.63
C THR A 38 -6.42 -5.54 -0.06
N ALA A 39 -6.02 -6.00 1.14
CA ALA A 39 -4.74 -5.61 1.75
C ALA A 39 -3.54 -6.07 0.91
N LYS A 40 -3.61 -7.26 0.31
CA LYS A 40 -2.61 -7.76 -0.63
C LYS A 40 -2.49 -6.86 -1.87
N GLU A 41 -3.62 -6.50 -2.46
CA GLU A 41 -3.65 -5.65 -3.66
C GLU A 41 -3.05 -4.27 -3.36
N GLU A 42 -3.43 -3.65 -2.24
CA GLU A 42 -2.89 -2.35 -1.82
C GLU A 42 -1.39 -2.42 -1.47
N ALA A 43 -0.95 -3.48 -0.80
CA ALA A 43 0.47 -3.71 -0.53
C ALA A 43 1.27 -3.90 -1.83
N ALA A 44 0.76 -4.69 -2.77
CA ALA A 44 1.38 -4.88 -4.07
C ALA A 44 1.43 -3.58 -4.89
N ARG A 45 0.34 -2.81 -4.88
CA ARG A 45 0.27 -1.50 -5.51
C ARG A 45 1.31 -0.54 -4.93
N PHE A 46 1.38 -0.43 -3.61
CA PHE A 46 2.37 0.40 -2.93
C PHE A 46 3.80 -0.02 -3.28
N HIS A 47 4.10 -1.32 -3.23
CA HIS A 47 5.41 -1.87 -3.62
C HIS A 47 5.81 -1.44 -5.03
N HIS A 48 4.93 -1.57 -6.02
CA HIS A 48 5.20 -1.17 -7.41
C HIS A 48 5.37 0.35 -7.53
N LEU A 49 4.57 1.15 -6.83
CA LEU A 49 4.68 2.61 -6.88
C LEU A 49 5.98 3.10 -6.27
N VAL A 50 6.46 2.51 -5.15
CA VAL A 50 7.74 2.87 -4.54
C VAL A 50 8.91 2.44 -5.44
N GLN A 51 8.82 1.28 -6.09
CA GLN A 51 9.82 0.86 -7.08
C GLN A 51 9.90 1.86 -8.24
N LEU A 52 8.76 2.22 -8.81
CA LEU A 52 8.67 3.21 -9.89
C LEU A 52 9.21 4.59 -9.44
N LEU A 53 8.94 4.97 -8.18
CA LEU A 53 9.46 6.22 -7.61
C LEU A 53 10.99 6.20 -7.52
N GLY A 54 11.60 5.06 -7.18
CA GLY A 54 13.05 4.88 -7.18
C GLY A 54 13.66 4.99 -8.57
N GLU A 55 13.02 4.40 -9.57
CA GLU A 55 13.43 4.52 -10.97
C GLU A 55 13.34 5.98 -11.45
N ASP A 56 12.26 6.68 -11.10
CA ASP A 56 12.06 8.10 -11.41
C ASP A 56 13.10 9.00 -10.72
N ALA A 57 13.46 8.70 -9.47
CA ALA A 57 14.50 9.39 -8.73
C ALA A 57 15.86 9.31 -9.42
N LEU A 58 16.23 8.10 -9.86
CA LEU A 58 17.49 7.87 -10.62
C LEU A 58 17.50 8.60 -11.96
N LEU A 59 16.37 8.62 -12.67
CA LEU A 59 16.27 9.21 -14.00
C LEU A 59 16.28 10.74 -13.97
N ASN A 60 15.61 11.33 -13.01
CA ASN A 60 15.43 12.77 -12.92
C ASN A 60 16.41 13.47 -11.96
N GLY A 61 17.13 12.71 -11.13
CA GLY A 61 18.06 13.25 -10.14
C GLY A 61 17.35 14.05 -9.04
N ILE A 62 16.13 13.65 -8.69
CA ILE A 62 15.26 14.31 -7.69
C ILE A 62 15.05 13.37 -6.52
N ASP A 63 15.16 13.91 -5.30
CA ASP A 63 14.78 13.18 -4.11
C ASP A 63 13.26 13.18 -3.96
N TYR A 64 12.72 12.01 -3.72
CA TYR A 64 11.30 11.80 -3.43
C TYR A 64 11.09 11.32 -2.00
N GLY A 65 9.84 11.34 -1.58
CA GLY A 65 9.48 10.82 -0.27
C GLY A 65 8.06 10.29 -0.25
N VAL A 66 7.82 9.37 0.66
CA VAL A 66 6.50 8.85 0.95
C VAL A 66 6.11 9.27 2.36
N ARG A 67 4.97 9.96 2.45
CA ARG A 67 4.34 10.29 3.71
C ARG A 67 3.20 9.31 3.95
N VAL A 68 3.26 8.60 5.06
CA VAL A 68 2.25 7.62 5.48
C VAL A 68 1.47 8.21 6.66
N GLU A 69 0.16 8.12 6.60
CA GLU A 69 -0.80 8.37 7.67
C GLU A 69 -1.61 7.09 7.91
N ARG A 70 -2.43 7.06 8.93
CA ARG A 70 -3.12 5.82 9.34
C ARG A 70 -3.95 5.15 8.24
N HIS A 71 -4.61 5.94 7.40
CA HIS A 71 -5.51 5.45 6.33
C HIS A 71 -5.20 6.06 4.97
N ARG A 72 -4.00 6.61 4.79
CA ARG A 72 -3.57 7.16 3.51
C ARG A 72 -2.06 7.23 3.39
N TYR A 73 -1.58 7.30 2.15
CA TYR A 73 -0.22 7.71 1.86
C TYR A 73 -0.17 8.67 0.68
N GLN A 74 0.86 9.49 0.64
CA GLN A 74 1.10 10.44 -0.45
C GLN A 74 2.56 10.48 -0.83
N PHE A 75 2.79 10.75 -2.11
CA PHE A 75 4.13 10.91 -2.67
C PHE A 75 4.51 12.38 -2.74
N LEU A 76 5.73 12.67 -2.32
CA LEU A 76 6.28 14.01 -2.26
C LEU A 76 7.57 14.06 -3.07
N GLN A 77 7.89 15.24 -3.62
CA GLN A 77 9.18 15.55 -4.23
C GLN A 77 9.86 16.67 -3.46
N LEU A 78 11.20 16.61 -3.38
CA LEU A 78 11.98 17.67 -2.80
C LEU A 78 12.24 18.76 -3.86
N THR A 79 11.67 19.95 -3.64
CA THR A 79 11.88 21.09 -4.53
C THR A 79 12.61 22.18 -3.75
N GLY A 80 13.90 22.34 -4.03
CA GLY A 80 14.76 23.21 -3.25
C GLY A 80 14.97 22.69 -1.83
N LYS A 81 14.31 23.28 -0.84
CA LYS A 81 14.37 22.85 0.57
C LYS A 81 13.03 22.35 1.12
N ASP A 82 11.98 22.40 0.31
CA ASP A 82 10.62 22.11 0.74
C ASP A 82 10.08 20.85 0.06
N TRP A 83 9.40 20.01 0.83
CA TRP A 83 8.66 18.87 0.33
C TRP A 83 7.32 19.34 -0.27
N GLN A 84 7.04 18.90 -1.48
CA GLN A 84 5.82 19.25 -2.21
C GLN A 84 5.16 18.00 -2.79
N PRO A 85 3.81 17.95 -2.89
CA PRO A 85 3.14 16.87 -3.59
C PRO A 85 3.57 16.83 -5.06
N ILE A 86 3.69 15.63 -5.61
CA ILE A 86 3.96 15.44 -7.03
C ILE A 86 2.69 15.80 -7.81
N LYS A 87 2.70 16.88 -8.58
CA LYS A 87 1.50 17.45 -9.24
C LYS A 87 1.24 16.90 -10.64
N GLU A 88 2.29 16.48 -11.35
CA GLU A 88 2.22 16.17 -12.78
C GLU A 88 2.24 14.67 -13.09
N SER A 89 2.07 13.83 -12.08
CA SER A 89 2.07 12.38 -12.26
C SER A 89 0.66 11.80 -12.16
N ARG A 90 0.33 10.89 -13.06
CA ARG A 90 -0.89 10.07 -12.97
C ARG A 90 -0.76 8.92 -11.96
N PHE A 91 0.46 8.59 -11.56
CA PHE A 91 0.77 7.44 -10.72
C PHE A 91 0.99 7.82 -9.26
N PHE A 92 1.67 8.94 -9.02
CA PHE A 92 2.06 9.39 -7.68
C PHE A 92 1.04 10.34 -7.08
N THR A 93 -0.20 9.90 -6.99
CA THR A 93 -1.29 10.64 -6.33
C THR A 93 -1.40 10.22 -4.87
N GLU A 94 -2.10 11.01 -4.07
CA GLU A 94 -2.53 10.61 -2.74
C GLU A 94 -3.48 9.42 -2.87
N VAL A 95 -3.28 8.41 -2.02
CA VAL A 95 -4.07 7.17 -1.99
C VAL A 95 -4.69 7.05 -0.61
N ASP A 96 -6.00 7.01 -0.57
CA ASP A 96 -6.78 6.71 0.64
C ASP A 96 -7.04 5.20 0.71
N MET A 97 -6.89 4.64 1.91
CA MET A 97 -7.21 3.24 2.22
C MET A 97 -8.66 3.12 2.65
N ASP A 98 -9.22 1.95 2.48
CA ASP A 98 -10.50 1.59 3.09
C ASP A 98 -10.41 1.69 4.62
N GLU A 99 -11.52 2.02 5.29
CA GLU A 99 -11.57 2.20 6.76
C GLU A 99 -11.11 0.95 7.52
N GLU A 100 -11.21 -0.23 6.91
CA GLU A 100 -10.85 -1.52 7.49
C GLU A 100 -9.34 -1.82 7.41
N ILE A 101 -8.57 -1.06 6.61
CA ILE A 101 -7.12 -1.21 6.45
C ILE A 101 -6.42 -0.01 7.08
N SER A 102 -5.58 -0.24 8.04
CA SER A 102 -4.73 0.79 8.62
C SER A 102 -3.25 0.56 8.28
N LEU A 103 -2.55 1.66 8.09
CA LEU A 103 -1.14 1.66 7.72
C LEU A 103 -0.28 1.95 8.94
N ARG A 104 0.74 1.12 9.16
CA ARG A 104 1.76 1.36 10.16
C ARG A 104 3.14 1.33 9.52
N VAL A 105 3.90 2.40 9.71
CA VAL A 105 5.26 2.52 9.19
C VAL A 105 6.28 2.42 10.32
N GLU A 106 7.32 1.62 10.10
CA GLU A 106 8.49 1.50 10.96
C GLU A 106 9.73 1.93 10.18
N ILE A 107 10.58 2.74 10.79
CA ILE A 107 11.81 3.25 10.19
C ILE A 107 13.01 2.75 10.99
N GLY A 108 13.94 2.07 10.32
CA GLY A 108 15.14 1.53 10.97
C GLY A 108 14.83 0.58 12.12
N GLY A 109 13.73 -0.18 12.06
CA GLY A 109 13.30 -1.12 13.09
C GLY A 109 12.55 -0.49 14.27
N TYR A 110 12.24 0.80 14.21
CA TYR A 110 11.44 1.50 15.23
C TYR A 110 10.09 1.91 14.66
N SER A 111 9.02 1.58 15.39
CA SER A 111 7.67 2.03 15.05
C SER A 111 7.60 3.56 15.06
N TRP A 112 7.23 4.13 13.92
CA TRP A 112 7.16 5.59 13.76
C TRP A 112 5.76 6.10 14.09
N GLN A 113 5.64 6.85 15.19
CA GLN A 113 4.46 7.64 15.46
C GLN A 113 4.82 9.13 15.39
N ASP A 114 3.93 9.95 14.82
CA ASP A 114 4.12 11.43 14.71
C ASP A 114 4.41 12.11 16.08
N LYS A 115 4.13 11.40 17.18
CA LYS A 115 4.39 11.84 18.57
C LYS A 115 5.82 11.58 19.04
N ASP A 116 6.54 10.67 18.40
CA ASP A 116 7.86 10.19 18.84
C ASP A 116 9.03 11.03 18.30
N ARG A 117 8.74 12.18 17.70
CA ARG A 117 9.79 13.16 17.37
C ARG A 117 10.40 13.75 18.62
N LEU A 118 11.35 13.02 19.22
CA LEU A 118 12.23 13.55 20.27
C LEU A 118 13.10 14.71 19.76
N PHE A 119 13.29 14.82 18.44
CA PHE A 119 13.96 15.93 17.78
C PHE A 119 13.02 16.55 16.74
N LYS A 120 12.44 17.70 17.06
CA LYS A 120 11.90 18.62 16.05
C LYS A 120 13.11 19.39 15.49
N PRO A 121 13.56 19.16 14.24
CA PRO A 121 14.51 20.09 13.61
C PRO A 121 13.82 21.45 13.54
N GLY A 122 14.31 22.43 14.25
CA GLY A 122 13.66 23.74 14.38
C GLY A 122 13.20 24.11 15.79
N SER A 123 13.09 23.17 16.75
CA SER A 123 12.70 23.53 18.12
C SER A 123 13.82 24.19 18.92
N LEU A 124 15.07 24.12 18.45
CA LEU A 124 16.22 24.79 19.08
C LEU A 124 16.42 26.23 18.56
N PHE A 125 15.85 26.56 17.41
CA PHE A 125 15.83 27.90 16.87
C PHE A 125 14.38 28.22 16.55
N ASN A 126 13.78 29.11 17.32
CA ASN A 126 12.42 29.61 17.08
C ASN A 126 12.44 30.45 15.80
N GLU A 127 12.42 29.84 14.62
CA GLU A 127 12.27 30.54 13.34
C GLU A 127 10.90 31.24 13.23
N ASP A 128 9.94 30.84 14.07
CA ASP A 128 8.62 31.48 14.15
C ASP A 128 8.65 32.93 14.68
N LEU A 129 9.77 33.38 15.27
CA LEU A 129 9.91 34.79 15.71
C LEU A 129 10.22 35.74 14.55
N PHE A 130 10.57 35.23 13.36
CA PHE A 130 10.92 36.06 12.20
C PHE A 130 10.17 35.68 10.92
N ALA A 131 9.24 34.73 10.98
CA ALA A 131 8.42 34.35 9.85
C ALA A 131 7.24 35.30 9.72
N GLU A 132 7.38 36.29 8.82
CA GLU A 132 6.22 36.98 8.28
C GLU A 132 5.21 35.97 7.76
N GLN A 133 3.95 36.14 8.15
CA GLN A 133 2.78 35.34 7.85
C GLN A 133 2.67 35.05 6.35
N THR A 134 3.28 33.96 5.91
CA THR A 134 2.93 33.36 4.63
C THR A 134 2.18 32.08 4.95
N ASP A 135 0.84 32.16 4.88
CA ASP A 135 -0.13 31.06 5.04
C ASP A 135 0.02 29.99 3.93
N LYS A 136 1.22 29.46 3.74
CA LYS A 136 1.40 28.21 3.02
C LYS A 136 1.41 27.10 4.08
N LYS A 137 0.34 26.29 4.13
CA LYS A 137 0.29 25.02 4.87
C LYS A 137 1.58 24.26 4.57
N LYS A 138 2.58 24.35 5.47
CA LYS A 138 3.82 23.58 5.35
C LYS A 138 3.44 22.10 5.39
N ILE A 139 3.70 21.41 4.30
CA ILE A 139 3.47 19.97 4.24
C ILE A 139 4.46 19.31 5.19
N LYS A 140 3.95 18.39 6.01
CA LYS A 140 4.82 17.64 6.93
C LYS A 140 5.80 16.80 6.10
N PRO A 141 7.07 16.69 6.52
CA PRO A 141 8.06 15.90 5.78
C PRO A 141 7.68 14.42 5.70
N PRO A 142 8.14 13.70 4.67
CA PRO A 142 7.94 12.26 4.54
C PRO A 142 8.68 11.48 5.63
N GLN A 143 8.24 10.27 5.92
CA GLN A 143 8.94 9.33 6.78
C GLN A 143 9.93 8.49 5.97
N VAL A 144 9.55 8.07 4.78
CA VAL A 144 10.40 7.32 3.85
C VAL A 144 10.95 8.28 2.82
N VAL A 145 12.27 8.27 2.63
CA VAL A 145 12.94 9.06 1.60
C VAL A 145 13.52 8.12 0.55
N VAL A 146 13.32 8.49 -0.71
CA VAL A 146 13.89 7.84 -1.88
C VAL A 146 14.86 8.84 -2.49
N MET A 147 16.16 8.55 -2.39
CA MET A 147 17.19 9.47 -2.84
C MET A 147 17.39 9.41 -4.35
N ALA A 148 17.88 10.49 -4.92
CA ALA A 148 18.28 10.58 -6.33
C ALA A 148 19.35 9.55 -6.72
N SER A 149 20.06 8.96 -5.75
CA SER A 149 20.98 7.83 -5.94
C SER A 149 20.26 6.48 -6.14
N GLY A 150 18.95 6.42 -5.93
CA GLY A 150 18.14 5.19 -5.93
C GLY A 150 18.12 4.45 -4.61
N GLU A 151 18.72 5.00 -3.56
CA GLU A 151 18.68 4.44 -2.22
C GLU A 151 17.38 4.81 -1.52
N TYR A 152 16.91 3.89 -0.66
CA TYR A 152 15.73 4.10 0.19
C TYR A 152 16.13 4.22 1.65
N THR A 153 15.41 5.05 2.41
CA THR A 153 15.43 4.89 3.86
C THR A 153 14.91 3.49 4.19
N PRO A 154 15.63 2.66 4.97
CA PRO A 154 15.11 1.37 5.40
C PRO A 154 13.80 1.53 6.16
N PHE A 155 12.75 0.85 5.71
CA PHE A 155 11.42 0.95 6.30
C PHE A 155 10.66 -0.38 6.20
N THR A 156 9.66 -0.53 7.05
CA THR A 156 8.61 -1.53 6.94
C THR A 156 7.26 -0.82 6.97
N LEU A 157 6.46 -1.01 5.95
CA LEU A 157 5.06 -0.58 5.92
C LEU A 157 4.16 -1.80 6.05
N GLU A 158 3.33 -1.83 7.07
CA GLU A 158 2.36 -2.88 7.34
C GLU A 158 0.96 -2.41 6.95
N PHE A 159 0.22 -3.31 6.31
CA PHE A 159 -1.19 -3.13 5.93
C PHE A 159 -2.02 -3.95 6.92
N GLU A 160 -2.39 -3.30 8.03
CA GLU A 160 -3.08 -3.94 9.15
C GLU A 160 -4.57 -4.06 8.87
N ILE A 161 -5.13 -5.23 9.13
CA ILE A 161 -6.56 -5.51 9.07
C ILE A 161 -7.08 -5.68 10.50
N ASP A 162 -8.17 -5.01 10.84
CA ASP A 162 -8.77 -5.12 12.17
C ASP A 162 -9.12 -6.58 12.49
N GLY A 163 -8.59 -7.08 13.60
CA GLY A 163 -8.83 -8.43 14.11
C GLY A 163 -7.85 -9.51 13.63
N GLU A 164 -6.87 -9.16 12.80
CA GLU A 164 -5.80 -10.05 12.37
C GLU A 164 -4.49 -9.72 13.10
N ASN A 165 -3.58 -10.71 13.18
CA ASN A 165 -2.28 -10.54 13.85
C ASN A 165 -1.11 -10.59 12.88
N GLU A 166 -1.35 -11.00 11.64
CA GLU A 166 -0.35 -11.09 10.59
C GLU A 166 -0.80 -10.27 9.40
N PHE A 167 0.10 -9.48 8.82
CA PHE A 167 -0.22 -8.46 7.84
C PHE A 167 0.66 -8.57 6.61
N TRP A 168 0.14 -8.11 5.47
CA TRP A 168 0.95 -7.83 4.29
C TRP A 168 1.91 -6.69 4.58
N ARG A 169 3.15 -6.82 4.13
CA ARG A 169 4.20 -5.84 4.40
C ARG A 169 4.97 -5.50 3.15
N VAL A 170 5.35 -4.23 3.05
CA VAL A 170 6.36 -3.77 2.10
C VAL A 170 7.56 -3.30 2.90
N GLN A 171 8.70 -3.90 2.64
CA GLN A 171 9.93 -3.63 3.38
C GLN A 171 11.07 -3.26 2.44
N ALA A 172 11.79 -2.18 2.75
CA ALA A 172 13.08 -1.86 2.16
C ALA A 172 14.19 -2.24 3.14
N ASP A 173 15.16 -3.02 2.66
CA ASP A 173 16.33 -3.37 3.48
C ASP A 173 17.42 -2.27 3.43
N GLU A 174 18.49 -2.46 4.19
CA GLU A 174 19.60 -1.50 4.29
C GLU A 174 20.39 -1.31 2.98
N ILE A 175 20.25 -2.24 2.04
CA ILE A 175 20.90 -2.17 0.72
C ILE A 175 19.95 -1.67 -0.37
N GLY A 176 18.75 -1.20 0.01
CA GLY A 176 17.78 -0.61 -0.90
C GLY A 176 16.98 -1.60 -1.73
N GLN A 177 16.89 -2.88 -1.33
CA GLN A 177 16.00 -3.82 -1.98
C GLN A 177 14.61 -3.78 -1.37
N LEU A 178 13.60 -3.74 -2.23
CA LEU A 178 12.19 -3.75 -1.85
C LEU A 178 11.63 -5.17 -1.89
N TYR A 179 10.88 -5.52 -0.86
CA TYR A 179 10.23 -6.82 -0.69
C TYR A 179 8.76 -6.62 -0.42
N LEU A 180 7.92 -7.43 -1.08
CA LEU A 180 6.51 -7.61 -0.73
C LEU A 180 6.41 -8.92 0.04
N LEU A 181 6.03 -8.87 1.29
CA LEU A 181 5.99 -10.02 2.21
C LEU A 181 4.54 -10.35 2.55
N ALA A 182 4.19 -11.62 2.37
CA ALA A 182 2.90 -12.14 2.81
C ALA A 182 2.84 -12.23 4.35
N PRO A 183 1.63 -12.37 4.94
CA PRO A 183 1.45 -12.65 6.36
C PRO A 183 2.36 -13.80 6.83
N GLY A 184 3.13 -13.58 7.90
CA GLY A 184 4.09 -14.56 8.45
C GLY A 184 5.40 -14.75 7.66
N GLU A 185 5.54 -14.16 6.46
CA GLU A 185 6.76 -14.27 5.65
C GLU A 185 7.84 -13.30 6.15
N THR A 186 9.13 -13.68 5.98
CA THR A 186 10.29 -12.83 6.29
C THR A 186 11.19 -12.67 5.07
N ILE A 187 12.05 -11.65 5.05
CA ILE A 187 13.03 -11.46 3.97
C ILE A 187 13.92 -12.70 3.82
N GLU A 188 14.34 -13.30 4.94
CA GLU A 188 15.19 -14.48 4.95
C GLU A 188 14.50 -15.67 4.29
N SER A 189 13.21 -15.89 4.60
CA SER A 189 12.43 -16.97 3.99
C SER A 189 12.27 -16.77 2.48
N GLN A 190 12.05 -15.54 2.04
CA GLN A 190 11.91 -15.21 0.62
C GLN A 190 13.23 -15.35 -0.15
N LYS A 191 14.37 -14.95 0.47
CA LYS A 191 15.72 -15.16 -0.12
C LYS A 191 16.02 -16.64 -0.27
N GLN A 192 15.74 -17.47 0.73
CA GLN A 192 15.94 -18.92 0.66
C GLN A 192 15.10 -19.60 -0.44
N GLN A 193 13.86 -19.17 -0.63
CA GLN A 193 13.01 -19.70 -1.70
C GLN A 193 13.53 -19.32 -3.10
N ARG A 194 14.15 -18.17 -3.23
CA ARG A 194 14.72 -17.68 -4.50
C ARG A 194 16.01 -18.42 -4.87
N ASP A 195 16.85 -18.71 -3.88
CA ASP A 195 18.11 -19.42 -4.08
C ASP A 195 17.92 -20.93 -4.30
N ALA A 196 16.74 -21.49 -3.97
CA ALA A 196 16.38 -22.87 -4.18
C ALA A 196 15.77 -23.18 -5.56
N ARG A 197 15.56 -22.16 -6.41
CA ARG A 197 15.02 -22.27 -7.78
C ARG A 197 16.11 -22.12 -8.83
#